data_54c32f823643de8bdda8e10d7689a3fa
#
_entry.id   54c32f823643de8bdda8e10d7689a3fa
#
_cell.length_a   1.000
_cell.length_b   1.000
_cell.length_c   1.000
_cell.angle_alpha   90.00
_cell.angle_beta   90.00
_cell.angle_gamma   90.00
#
_symmetry.space_group_name_H-M   'P 1'
#
loop_
_entity.id
_entity.type
_entity.pdbx_description
1 polymer ?
#
loop_
_entity_poly.entity_id
_entity_poly.type
_entity_poly.pdbx_seq_one_letter_code
_entity_poly.pdbx_strand_id
1 'polypeptide(L)'
;LAGSLALAGCTGGTFEEAAGDVGEKTEQGQGNQAQGDNGATDGVDWASLIDIPGMDFAYSDRDRDASYDEAAATKIALTGQGATVSGEGAAVEGTAVTIIAAGTYVVTGELMAGSLVVSAGDQDKVQIVLDGASIRNEAGPALNIQQADKVFVTLADGTQNTLADGAAYELSEGEDEPNAALFSKDDLTINGT
;
A
#
# COMPACT_ATOMS: atom_id res chain seq x y z
N LEU A 1 -38.37 -8.19 -6.88
CA LEU A 1 -37.92 -9.55 -6.53
C LEU A 1 -36.71 -9.42 -5.64
N ALA A 2 -36.92 -9.63 -4.32
CA ALA A 2 -35.87 -9.59 -3.31
C ALA A 2 -35.18 -10.97 -3.27
N GLY A 3 -33.87 -11.00 -3.45
CA GLY A 3 -33.04 -12.19 -3.27
C GLY A 3 -32.37 -12.17 -1.90
N SER A 4 -32.75 -13.12 -1.04
CA SER A 4 -32.22 -13.33 0.30
C SER A 4 -30.91 -14.12 0.20
N LEU A 5 -29.83 -13.64 0.79
CA LEU A 5 -28.59 -14.36 0.92
C LEU A 5 -28.56 -15.05 2.29
N ALA A 6 -28.49 -16.38 2.31
CA ALA A 6 -28.40 -17.18 3.54
C ALA A 6 -26.93 -17.40 3.91
N LEU A 7 -26.54 -17.01 5.14
CA LEU A 7 -25.29 -17.43 5.77
C LEU A 7 -25.44 -18.85 6.34
N ALA A 8 -24.57 -19.76 5.94
CA ALA A 8 -24.41 -21.06 6.58
C ALA A 8 -23.38 -20.94 7.72
N GLY A 9 -23.85 -21.12 8.96
CA GLY A 9 -23.01 -21.20 10.14
C GLY A 9 -22.39 -22.60 10.29
N CYS A 10 -21.10 -22.66 10.61
CA CYS A 10 -20.44 -23.89 11.05
C CYS A 10 -20.63 -24.07 12.55
N THR A 11 -21.21 -25.20 12.90
CA THR A 11 -21.47 -25.65 14.28
C THR A 11 -20.21 -26.25 14.92
N GLY A 12 -19.99 -25.89 16.14
CA GLY A 12 -19.33 -26.36 17.30
C GLY A 12 -18.60 -27.71 17.30
N GLY A 13 -17.33 -27.64 17.71
CA GLY A 13 -16.59 -28.74 18.31
C GLY A 13 -16.48 -28.48 19.81
N THR A 14 -17.02 -29.40 20.61
CA THR A 14 -16.89 -29.45 22.06
C THR A 14 -15.50 -29.95 22.43
N PHE A 15 -14.78 -29.17 23.24
CA PHE A 15 -13.58 -29.66 23.94
C PHE A 15 -13.92 -30.04 25.38
N GLU A 16 -13.59 -31.26 25.72
CA GLU A 16 -13.68 -31.82 27.08
C GLU A 16 -12.64 -31.18 28.02
N GLU A 17 -13.14 -30.88 29.20
CA GLU A 17 -12.45 -30.31 30.36
C GLU A 17 -11.54 -31.37 30.98
N ALA A 18 -10.25 -31.07 31.11
CA ALA A 18 -9.34 -31.77 32.02
C ALA A 18 -8.97 -30.86 33.16
N ALA A 19 -9.54 -31.16 34.33
CA ALA A 19 -9.24 -30.52 35.59
C ALA A 19 -7.81 -30.85 36.05
N GLY A 20 -7.02 -29.83 36.33
CA GLY A 20 -5.73 -29.88 37.01
C GLY A 20 -5.66 -28.75 38.01
N ASP A 21 -5.90 -29.11 39.29
CA ASP A 21 -5.75 -28.31 40.50
C ASP A 21 -4.29 -27.93 40.74
N VAL A 22 -3.94 -26.64 40.86
CA VAL A 22 -2.80 -26.14 41.64
C VAL A 22 -2.95 -24.65 41.99
N GLY A 23 -3.13 -24.39 43.30
CA GLY A 23 -2.36 -23.36 44.01
C GLY A 23 -2.79 -21.90 43.84
N GLU A 24 -3.66 -21.50 44.75
CA GLU A 24 -3.92 -20.12 45.22
C GLU A 24 -2.62 -19.37 45.59
N LYS A 25 -2.31 -18.29 44.89
CA LYS A 25 -1.51 -17.18 45.41
C LYS A 25 -2.19 -15.86 45.06
N THR A 26 -2.76 -15.28 46.10
CA THR A 26 -3.25 -13.91 46.16
C THR A 26 -2.09 -12.94 46.00
N GLU A 27 -2.07 -12.16 44.93
CA GLU A 27 -1.40 -10.85 44.90
C GLU A 27 -2.40 -9.79 44.49
N GLN A 28 -2.60 -8.85 45.40
CA GLN A 28 -3.37 -7.62 45.20
C GLN A 28 -2.62 -6.74 44.19
N GLY A 29 -3.11 -6.66 42.95
CA GLY A 29 -2.68 -5.68 41.96
C GLY A 29 -3.78 -4.64 41.76
N GLN A 30 -3.50 -3.41 42.15
CA GLN A 30 -4.34 -2.24 42.02
C GLN A 30 -4.88 -2.09 40.60
N GLY A 31 -6.20 -1.97 40.51
CA GLY A 31 -6.86 -1.59 39.24
C GLY A 31 -6.44 -0.20 38.81
N ASN A 32 -5.70 -0.14 37.72
CA ASN A 32 -5.48 1.10 36.97
C ASN A 32 -6.59 1.18 35.91
N GLN A 33 -7.59 2.00 36.19
CA GLN A 33 -8.58 2.37 35.18
C GLN A 33 -7.86 3.20 34.11
N ALA A 34 -7.62 2.61 32.95
CA ALA A 34 -7.19 3.36 31.79
C ALA A 34 -8.35 4.27 31.35
N GLN A 35 -8.29 5.50 31.81
CA GLN A 35 -9.07 6.60 31.31
C GLN A 35 -8.61 6.86 29.87
N GLY A 36 -9.53 6.70 28.91
CA GLY A 36 -9.24 7.02 27.51
C GLY A 36 -8.94 8.51 27.38
N ASP A 37 -7.67 8.83 27.31
CA ASP A 37 -7.22 10.15 26.90
C ASP A 37 -7.15 10.15 25.36
N ASN A 38 -8.07 10.89 24.75
CA ASN A 38 -7.97 11.30 23.34
C ASN A 38 -6.94 12.43 23.23
N GLY A 39 -5.76 12.19 23.78
CA GLY A 39 -4.59 13.04 23.64
C GLY A 39 -3.97 12.81 22.28
N ALA A 40 -3.86 13.89 21.52
CA ALA A 40 -3.02 13.99 20.34
C ALA A 40 -1.71 13.22 20.57
N THR A 41 -1.33 12.37 19.62
CA THR A 41 -0.01 11.74 19.57
C THR A 41 1.02 12.80 19.18
N ASP A 42 1.13 13.83 20.05
CA ASP A 42 2.07 14.90 19.90
C ASP A 42 3.47 14.33 20.14
N GLY A 43 4.23 14.18 19.05
CA GLY A 43 5.67 14.25 19.13
C GLY A 43 6.42 13.03 19.65
N VAL A 44 5.88 11.81 19.55
CA VAL A 44 6.75 10.65 19.73
C VAL A 44 7.58 10.49 18.46
N ASP A 45 8.82 10.89 18.51
CA ASP A 45 9.81 10.58 17.48
C ASP A 45 10.15 9.09 17.57
N TRP A 46 9.41 8.28 16.81
CA TRP A 46 9.63 6.83 16.73
C TRP A 46 11.02 6.46 16.21
N ALA A 47 11.64 7.36 15.42
CA ALA A 47 13.00 7.18 14.95
C ALA A 47 14.02 7.20 16.09
N SER A 48 13.73 7.95 17.17
CA SER A 48 14.58 8.00 18.37
C SER A 48 14.48 6.77 19.27
N LEU A 49 13.43 5.94 19.08
CA LEU A 49 13.20 4.74 19.90
C LEU A 49 13.81 3.48 19.28
N ILE A 50 14.20 3.52 18.00
CA ILE A 50 14.75 2.38 17.27
C ILE A 50 16.12 2.80 16.73
N ASP A 51 17.17 2.50 17.49
CA ASP A 51 18.56 2.66 17.01
C ASP A 51 19.02 1.33 16.38
N ILE A 52 18.79 1.20 15.08
CA ILE A 52 19.35 0.10 14.28
C ILE A 52 20.56 0.67 13.54
N PRO A 53 21.79 0.27 13.87
CA PRO A 53 22.99 0.80 13.25
C PRO A 53 22.94 0.68 11.73
N GLY A 54 23.05 1.82 11.03
CA GLY A 54 23.07 1.89 9.57
C GLY A 54 21.70 2.07 8.90
N MET A 55 20.62 2.17 9.67
CA MET A 55 19.30 2.55 9.16
C MET A 55 18.96 3.99 9.54
N ASP A 56 18.55 4.79 8.56
CA ASP A 56 18.00 6.14 8.77
C ASP A 56 16.47 6.07 8.69
N PHE A 57 15.81 6.32 9.80
CA PHE A 57 14.34 6.35 9.90
C PHE A 57 13.78 7.79 9.83
N ALA A 58 14.64 8.78 9.59
CA ALA A 58 14.21 10.17 9.54
C ALA A 58 13.45 10.45 8.24
N TYR A 59 12.23 10.97 8.38
CA TYR A 59 11.49 11.50 7.25
C TYR A 59 12.07 12.85 6.82
N SER A 60 12.37 13.00 5.54
CA SER A 60 12.69 14.29 4.94
C SER A 60 11.44 15.16 4.82
N ASP A 61 11.62 16.47 4.59
CA ASP A 61 10.49 17.37 4.32
C ASP A 61 9.69 16.90 3.08
N ARG A 62 10.38 16.34 2.08
CA ARG A 62 9.73 15.79 0.88
C ARG A 62 8.87 14.57 1.16
N ASP A 63 9.21 13.75 2.15
CA ASP A 63 8.40 12.58 2.53
C ASP A 63 7.03 12.99 3.12
N ARG A 64 6.98 14.17 3.73
CA ARG A 64 5.77 14.74 4.36
C ARG A 64 4.97 15.63 3.41
N ASP A 65 5.56 16.00 2.28
CA ASP A 65 4.94 16.88 1.30
C ASP A 65 4.13 16.08 0.27
N ALA A 66 2.81 16.07 0.44
CA ALA A 66 1.86 15.45 -0.48
C ALA A 66 1.47 16.39 -1.66
N SER A 67 2.00 17.59 -1.71
CA SER A 67 1.65 18.55 -2.76
C SER A 67 2.22 18.15 -4.13
N TYR A 68 1.50 18.53 -5.18
CA TYR A 68 1.92 18.35 -6.56
C TYR A 68 1.32 19.43 -7.47
N ASP A 69 1.97 19.68 -8.60
CA ASP A 69 1.43 20.55 -9.64
C ASP A 69 0.64 19.72 -10.65
N GLU A 70 -0.69 19.78 -10.54
CA GLU A 70 -1.58 19.03 -11.43
C GLU A 70 -1.46 19.45 -12.91
N ALA A 71 -1.12 20.70 -13.17
CA ALA A 71 -1.01 21.21 -14.53
C ALA A 71 0.26 20.70 -15.24
N ALA A 72 1.32 20.45 -14.47
CA ALA A 72 2.58 19.90 -14.98
C ALA A 72 2.64 18.36 -14.96
N ALA A 73 1.68 17.70 -14.30
CA ALA A 73 1.67 16.26 -14.14
C ALA A 73 1.25 15.54 -15.44
N THR A 74 1.89 14.41 -15.72
CA THR A 74 1.41 13.44 -16.70
C THR A 74 0.17 12.74 -16.17
N LYS A 75 -0.90 12.70 -16.97
CA LYS A 75 -2.16 12.07 -16.56
C LYS A 75 -2.28 10.68 -17.17
N ILE A 76 -2.58 9.71 -16.29
CA ILE A 76 -2.82 8.31 -16.64
C ILE A 76 -4.27 7.99 -16.31
N ALA A 77 -5.12 7.87 -17.31
CA ALA A 77 -6.51 7.48 -17.14
C ALA A 77 -6.67 5.99 -17.44
N LEU A 78 -6.93 5.19 -16.42
CA LEU A 78 -7.17 3.76 -16.51
C LEU A 78 -8.57 3.50 -17.09
N THR A 79 -8.71 2.49 -17.96
CA THR A 79 -9.91 2.26 -18.80
C THR A 79 -10.47 0.84 -18.68
N GLY A 80 -10.21 0.16 -17.56
CA GLY A 80 -10.61 -1.23 -17.33
C GLY A 80 -9.62 -2.25 -17.87
N GLN A 81 -9.23 -2.16 -19.13
CA GLN A 81 -8.31 -3.10 -19.79
C GLN A 81 -7.08 -2.42 -20.42
N GLY A 82 -6.72 -1.26 -19.93
CA GLY A 82 -5.59 -0.49 -20.40
C GLY A 82 -5.62 0.91 -19.82
N ALA A 83 -4.91 1.84 -20.45
CA ALA A 83 -4.88 3.23 -20.02
C ALA A 83 -4.68 4.17 -21.22
N THR A 84 -5.00 5.45 -21.02
CA THR A 84 -4.57 6.53 -21.89
C THR A 84 -3.62 7.43 -21.10
N VAL A 85 -2.51 7.82 -21.75
CA VAL A 85 -1.50 8.72 -21.17
C VAL A 85 -1.59 10.07 -21.88
N SER A 86 -1.63 11.14 -21.10
CA SER A 86 -1.54 12.51 -21.56
C SER A 86 -0.37 13.20 -20.88
N GLY A 87 0.71 13.38 -21.59
CA GLY A 87 2.01 13.83 -21.12
C GLY A 87 3.12 12.88 -21.55
N GLU A 88 4.28 13.00 -20.93
CA GLU A 88 5.48 12.22 -21.25
C GLU A 88 5.88 11.34 -20.06
N GLY A 89 6.83 10.42 -20.26
CA GLY A 89 7.44 9.60 -19.20
C GLY A 89 6.64 8.37 -18.78
N ALA A 90 5.53 8.06 -19.48
CA ALA A 90 4.80 6.80 -19.28
C ALA A 90 4.43 6.16 -20.62
N ALA A 91 4.42 4.83 -20.65
CA ALA A 91 4.04 4.01 -21.81
C ALA A 91 2.96 3.00 -21.43
N VAL A 92 2.13 2.61 -22.39
CA VAL A 92 1.08 1.61 -22.22
C VAL A 92 1.31 0.46 -23.19
N GLU A 93 1.33 -0.75 -22.68
CA GLU A 93 1.46 -1.96 -23.46
C GLU A 93 0.43 -2.99 -22.97
N GLY A 94 -0.70 -3.10 -23.70
CA GLY A 94 -1.84 -3.89 -23.24
C GLY A 94 -2.40 -3.37 -21.92
N THR A 95 -2.35 -4.21 -20.89
CA THR A 95 -2.78 -3.88 -19.52
C THR A 95 -1.63 -3.45 -18.60
N ALA A 96 -0.41 -3.37 -19.10
CA ALA A 96 0.72 -2.83 -18.38
C ALA A 96 0.89 -1.34 -18.66
N VAL A 97 0.98 -0.54 -17.62
CA VAL A 97 1.29 0.89 -17.68
C VAL A 97 2.64 1.10 -17.03
N THR A 98 3.64 1.53 -17.79
CA THR A 98 5.02 1.67 -17.28
C THR A 98 5.42 3.14 -17.23
N ILE A 99 5.80 3.61 -16.07
CA ILE A 99 6.45 4.90 -15.83
C ILE A 99 7.95 4.71 -16.03
N ILE A 100 8.54 5.50 -16.94
CA ILE A 100 9.91 5.31 -17.41
C ILE A 100 10.83 6.53 -17.18
N ALA A 101 10.33 7.57 -16.52
CA ALA A 101 11.10 8.78 -16.25
C ALA A 101 10.67 9.45 -14.94
N ALA A 102 11.54 10.34 -14.43
CA ALA A 102 11.20 11.23 -13.31
C ALA A 102 9.97 12.10 -13.64
N GLY A 103 9.17 12.39 -12.62
CA GLY A 103 8.02 13.27 -12.79
C GLY A 103 6.88 12.98 -11.82
N THR A 104 5.79 13.71 -12.00
CA THR A 104 4.53 13.50 -11.29
C THR A 104 3.49 12.91 -12.24
N TYR A 105 2.84 11.84 -11.80
CA TYR A 105 1.86 11.08 -12.56
C TYR A 105 0.56 10.98 -11.79
N VAL A 106 -0.50 11.60 -12.31
CA VAL A 106 -1.84 11.51 -11.71
C VAL A 106 -2.58 10.33 -12.35
N VAL A 107 -2.95 9.36 -11.52
CA VAL A 107 -3.58 8.11 -11.94
C VAL A 107 -5.04 8.10 -11.49
N THR A 108 -5.95 7.93 -12.46
CA THR A 108 -7.39 7.90 -12.22
C THR A 108 -8.03 6.68 -12.85
N GLY A 109 -9.22 6.29 -12.39
CA GLY A 109 -10.03 5.24 -13.02
C GLY A 109 -9.68 3.83 -12.59
N GLU A 110 -10.00 2.84 -13.41
CA GLU A 110 -9.92 1.43 -13.03
C GLU A 110 -9.12 0.62 -14.05
N LEU A 111 -8.25 -0.28 -13.56
CA LEU A 111 -7.54 -1.31 -14.32
C LEU A 111 -7.86 -2.67 -13.68
N MET A 112 -8.65 -3.50 -14.37
CA MET A 112 -9.22 -4.73 -13.81
C MET A 112 -8.28 -5.94 -13.86
N ALA A 113 -7.28 -5.92 -14.76
CA ALA A 113 -6.33 -7.02 -14.93
C ALA A 113 -5.02 -6.47 -15.51
N GLY A 114 -4.20 -5.84 -14.66
CA GLY A 114 -2.95 -5.26 -15.11
C GLY A 114 -2.17 -4.61 -13.98
N SER A 115 -1.06 -3.98 -14.31
CA SER A 115 -0.11 -3.43 -13.36
C SER A 115 0.32 -2.01 -13.75
N LEU A 116 0.50 -1.17 -12.75
CA LEU A 116 1.28 0.05 -12.87
C LEU A 116 2.72 -0.27 -12.46
N VAL A 117 3.64 -0.13 -13.41
CA VAL A 117 5.06 -0.45 -13.22
C VAL A 117 5.85 0.84 -13.18
N VAL A 118 6.85 0.95 -12.30
CA VAL A 118 7.87 1.99 -12.33
C VAL A 118 9.19 1.36 -12.72
N SER A 119 9.76 1.81 -13.83
CA SER A 119 11.06 1.41 -14.34
C SER A 119 11.76 2.66 -14.89
N ALA A 120 12.07 3.58 -13.98
CA ALA A 120 12.75 4.84 -14.27
C ALA A 120 14.27 4.73 -14.09
N GLY A 121 15.00 5.81 -14.21
CA GLY A 121 16.45 5.81 -13.97
C GLY A 121 16.79 5.76 -12.47
N ASP A 122 17.98 5.23 -12.13
CA ASP A 122 18.48 5.11 -10.73
C ASP A 122 18.60 6.44 -9.98
N GLN A 123 18.50 7.56 -10.67
CA GLN A 123 18.53 8.91 -10.10
C GLN A 123 17.17 9.63 -10.20
N ASP A 124 16.16 8.92 -10.71
CA ASP A 124 14.85 9.49 -10.98
C ASP A 124 13.94 9.41 -9.75
N LYS A 125 13.38 10.54 -9.35
CA LYS A 125 12.31 10.59 -8.37
C LYS A 125 10.96 10.64 -9.07
N VAL A 126 10.10 9.70 -8.69
CA VAL A 126 8.76 9.55 -9.26
C VAL A 126 7.71 9.84 -8.19
N GLN A 127 6.73 10.69 -8.50
CA GLN A 127 5.54 10.85 -7.67
C GLN A 127 4.33 10.30 -8.40
N ILE A 128 3.65 9.33 -7.79
CA ILE A 128 2.41 8.74 -8.26
C ILE A 128 1.28 9.28 -7.37
N VAL A 129 0.38 10.06 -7.94
CA VAL A 129 -0.81 10.54 -7.26
C VAL A 129 -1.97 9.62 -7.61
N LEU A 130 -2.47 8.87 -6.65
CA LEU A 130 -3.66 8.06 -6.82
C LEU A 130 -4.89 8.92 -6.53
N ASP A 131 -5.65 9.20 -7.58
CA ASP A 131 -6.83 10.07 -7.55
C ASP A 131 -8.08 9.30 -7.99
N GLY A 132 -8.61 8.48 -7.10
CA GLY A 132 -9.70 7.58 -7.39
C GLY A 132 -9.27 6.41 -8.29
N ALA A 133 -8.05 5.90 -8.09
CA ALA A 133 -7.49 4.81 -8.86
C ALA A 133 -7.80 3.45 -8.23
N SER A 134 -8.25 2.49 -9.06
CA SER A 134 -8.45 1.10 -8.66
C SER A 134 -7.65 0.20 -9.62
N ILE A 135 -6.65 -0.50 -9.10
CA ILE A 135 -5.79 -1.38 -9.89
C ILE A 135 -5.83 -2.78 -9.29
N ARG A 136 -6.17 -3.76 -10.12
CA ARG A 136 -6.14 -5.18 -9.76
C ARG A 136 -5.25 -5.95 -10.72
N ASN A 137 -4.40 -6.80 -10.15
CA ASN A 137 -3.59 -7.76 -10.92
C ASN A 137 -3.65 -9.13 -10.23
N GLU A 138 -4.18 -10.13 -10.91
CA GLU A 138 -4.34 -11.48 -10.31
C GLU A 138 -3.06 -12.31 -10.37
N ALA A 139 -2.10 -11.94 -11.20
CA ALA A 139 -0.86 -12.68 -11.43
C ALA A 139 0.39 -12.01 -10.82
N GLY A 140 0.24 -10.86 -10.16
CA GLY A 140 1.36 -10.14 -9.57
C GLY A 140 0.94 -8.84 -8.89
N PRO A 141 1.88 -7.92 -8.60
CA PRO A 141 1.58 -6.62 -8.00
C PRO A 141 0.66 -5.76 -8.85
N ALA A 142 -0.26 -5.05 -8.21
CA ALA A 142 -1.00 -3.96 -8.84
C ALA A 142 -0.10 -2.74 -9.10
N LEU A 143 0.80 -2.44 -8.14
CA LEU A 143 1.87 -1.45 -8.29
C LEU A 143 3.23 -2.11 -8.06
N ASN A 144 4.07 -2.11 -9.09
CA ASN A 144 5.38 -2.75 -9.10
C ASN A 144 6.49 -1.73 -9.36
N ILE A 145 7.23 -1.37 -8.32
CA ILE A 145 8.37 -0.45 -8.41
C ILE A 145 9.63 -1.29 -8.58
N GLN A 146 10.14 -1.32 -9.82
CA GLN A 146 11.29 -2.11 -10.21
C GLN A 146 12.60 -1.32 -10.14
N GLN A 147 12.53 -0.01 -10.48
CA GLN A 147 13.70 0.86 -10.51
C GLN A 147 13.30 2.34 -10.43
N ALA A 148 13.90 3.06 -9.48
CA ALA A 148 13.89 4.52 -9.34
C ALA A 148 14.94 4.91 -8.27
N ASP A 149 15.24 6.20 -8.09
CA ASP A 149 15.94 6.66 -6.87
C ASP A 149 14.97 6.60 -5.68
N LYS A 150 13.75 7.13 -5.86
CA LYS A 150 12.69 7.10 -4.85
C LYS A 150 11.31 7.28 -5.48
N VAL A 151 10.32 6.56 -4.96
CA VAL A 151 8.92 6.72 -5.35
C VAL A 151 8.09 7.27 -4.19
N PHE A 152 7.29 8.29 -4.50
CA PHE A 152 6.28 8.84 -3.61
C PHE A 152 4.90 8.43 -4.12
N VAL A 153 4.16 7.66 -3.33
CA VAL A 153 2.76 7.35 -3.60
C VAL A 153 1.91 8.30 -2.76
N THR A 154 1.29 9.26 -3.42
CA THR A 154 0.43 10.27 -2.80
C THR A 154 -1.04 9.90 -2.98
N LEU A 155 -1.78 9.81 -1.90
CA LEU A 155 -3.23 9.65 -1.94
C LEU A 155 -3.86 11.03 -2.07
N ALA A 156 -4.62 11.25 -3.16
CA ALA A 156 -5.30 12.53 -3.36
C ALA A 156 -6.44 12.69 -2.34
N ASP A 157 -6.58 13.90 -1.82
CA ASP A 157 -7.54 14.22 -0.77
C ASP A 157 -8.99 13.90 -1.20
N GLY A 158 -9.75 13.29 -0.30
CA GLY A 158 -11.16 12.96 -0.50
C GLY A 158 -11.42 11.84 -1.50
N THR A 159 -10.41 11.09 -1.97
CA THR A 159 -10.57 9.98 -2.90
C THR A 159 -10.46 8.62 -2.23
N GLN A 160 -10.96 7.60 -2.91
CA GLN A 160 -10.79 6.20 -2.51
C GLN A 160 -9.93 5.49 -3.55
N ASN A 161 -8.85 4.86 -3.11
CA ASN A 161 -7.91 4.17 -3.98
C ASN A 161 -7.80 2.69 -3.58
N THR A 162 -7.64 1.82 -4.55
CA THR A 162 -7.52 0.37 -4.33
C THR A 162 -6.35 -0.19 -5.12
N LEU A 163 -5.45 -0.88 -4.44
CA LEU A 163 -4.44 -1.74 -5.04
C LEU A 163 -4.72 -3.17 -4.57
N ALA A 164 -4.95 -4.10 -5.48
CA ALA A 164 -5.27 -5.49 -5.16
C ALA A 164 -4.50 -6.45 -6.05
N ASP A 165 -3.98 -7.48 -5.46
CA ASP A 165 -3.34 -8.62 -6.10
C ASP A 165 -4.26 -9.85 -6.10
N GLY A 166 -3.78 -10.94 -6.69
CA GLY A 166 -4.44 -12.24 -6.70
C GLY A 166 -3.91 -13.19 -5.63
N ALA A 167 -4.48 -14.38 -5.60
CA ALA A 167 -4.06 -15.44 -4.71
C ALA A 167 -2.86 -16.27 -5.25
N ALA A 168 -2.49 -16.09 -6.50
CA ALA A 168 -1.41 -16.81 -7.16
C ALA A 168 -0.55 -15.84 -7.97
N TYR A 169 0.74 -15.87 -7.73
CA TYR A 169 1.71 -15.09 -8.46
C TYR A 169 2.39 -15.93 -9.54
N GLU A 170 2.63 -15.36 -10.71
CA GLU A 170 3.46 -15.94 -11.75
C GLU A 170 4.90 -15.50 -11.51
N LEU A 171 5.64 -16.29 -10.73
CA LEU A 171 7.05 -16.05 -10.41
C LEU A 171 7.95 -16.91 -11.31
N SER A 172 9.17 -16.43 -11.56
CA SER A 172 10.20 -17.24 -12.21
C SER A 172 10.67 -18.38 -11.29
N GLU A 173 11.21 -19.45 -11.87
CA GLU A 173 11.68 -20.62 -11.10
C GLU A 173 12.80 -20.21 -10.12
N GLY A 174 12.52 -20.43 -8.82
CA GLY A 174 13.46 -20.11 -7.74
C GLY A 174 13.34 -18.70 -7.17
N GLU A 175 12.40 -17.90 -7.68
CA GLU A 175 12.09 -16.59 -7.12
C GLU A 175 10.84 -16.66 -6.22
N ASP A 176 10.82 -15.84 -5.17
CA ASP A 176 9.70 -15.68 -4.22
C ASP A 176 9.13 -14.26 -4.22
N GLU A 177 9.63 -13.39 -5.08
CA GLU A 177 9.20 -12.00 -5.27
C GLU A 177 8.92 -11.70 -6.76
N PRO A 178 8.04 -10.73 -7.05
CA PRO A 178 7.22 -9.89 -6.14
C PRO A 178 5.97 -10.61 -5.61
N ASN A 179 5.62 -10.41 -4.34
CA ASN A 179 4.53 -11.14 -3.66
C ASN A 179 3.59 -10.24 -2.83
N ALA A 180 3.33 -9.03 -3.29
CA ALA A 180 2.47 -8.05 -2.63
C ALA A 180 1.70 -7.19 -3.66
N ALA A 181 0.54 -6.66 -3.27
CA ALA A 181 -0.24 -5.74 -4.11
C ALA A 181 0.52 -4.46 -4.47
N LEU A 182 1.38 -3.99 -3.57
CA LEU A 182 2.38 -2.96 -3.79
C LEU A 182 3.74 -3.55 -3.45
N PHE A 183 4.61 -3.66 -4.45
CA PHE A 183 5.97 -4.15 -4.30
C PHE A 183 6.98 -3.09 -4.74
N SER A 184 8.04 -2.89 -3.97
CA SER A 184 9.11 -1.95 -4.29
C SER A 184 10.48 -2.54 -4.03
N LYS A 185 11.40 -2.37 -4.99
CA LYS A 185 12.83 -2.65 -4.83
C LYS A 185 13.63 -1.44 -4.37
N ASP A 186 13.04 -0.26 -4.47
CA ASP A 186 13.70 1.01 -4.15
C ASP A 186 12.95 1.77 -3.05
N ASP A 187 13.47 2.91 -2.66
CA ASP A 187 12.91 3.73 -1.60
C ASP A 187 11.46 4.15 -1.92
N LEU A 188 10.58 3.95 -0.96
CA LEU A 188 9.15 4.23 -1.08
C LEU A 188 8.65 5.07 0.08
N THR A 189 7.90 6.11 -0.24
CA THR A 189 7.10 6.87 0.73
C THR A 189 5.64 6.84 0.30
N ILE A 190 4.72 6.60 1.25
CA ILE A 190 3.28 6.75 1.04
C ILE A 190 2.82 7.93 1.90
N ASN A 191 2.17 8.91 1.28
CA ASN A 191 1.67 10.11 1.94
C ASN A 191 0.28 10.52 1.39
N GLY A 192 -0.28 11.62 1.91
CA GLY A 192 -1.64 12.05 1.59
C GLY A 192 -2.67 11.54 2.61
N THR A 193 -3.97 11.77 2.32
CA THR A 193 -5.09 11.47 3.25
C THR A 193 -6.23 10.73 2.56
#